data_03cabc768a827f6d2f210fb6820428fd
#
_entry.id   03cabc768a827f6d2f210fb6820428fd
#
_cell.length_a   1.000
_cell.length_b   1.000
_cell.length_c   1.000
_cell.angle_alpha   90.00
_cell.angle_beta   90.00
_cell.angle_gamma   90.00
#
_symmetry.space_group_name_H-M   'P 1'
#
loop_
_entity.id
_entity.type
_entity.pdbx_description
1 polymer ?
#
loop_
_entity_poly.entity_id
_entity_poly.type
_entity_poly.pdbx_seq_one_letter_code
_entity_poly.pdbx_strand_id
1 'polypeptide(L)'
;MIKPLPYKSDPIIVSMDMCDHNKHMNVNYYYKMFDNSYTSMYMDDLDFTPEYIASGFSTFTLEDSIRYLKEFRLGDKVYPSFHLNNVNNKLLHFVGILLNEDGELAAIFETVLGHIDLNARKVTDFSEQRLQNLLSYRTSNKIDEDFPFDLKLKIKDL
;
A
#
# COMPACT_ATOMS: atom_id res chain seq x y z
N MET A 1 -1.88 21.60 2.00
CA MET A 1 -2.75 20.42 1.73
C MET A 1 -1.98 19.43 0.86
N ILE A 2 -2.02 18.17 1.22
CA ILE A 2 -1.36 17.09 0.48
C ILE A 2 -2.37 16.48 -0.50
N LYS A 3 -1.94 16.26 -1.74
CA LYS A 3 -2.78 15.53 -2.71
C LYS A 3 -2.80 14.05 -2.40
N PRO A 4 -3.96 13.37 -2.54
CA PRO A 4 -4.00 11.91 -2.50
C PRO A 4 -3.09 11.30 -3.56
N LEU A 5 -2.60 10.10 -3.28
CA LEU A 5 -1.87 9.29 -4.24
C LEU A 5 -2.85 8.73 -5.31
N PRO A 6 -2.34 8.23 -6.46
CA PRO A 6 -3.19 7.87 -7.60
C PRO A 6 -4.33 6.90 -7.32
N TYR A 7 -4.12 5.88 -6.50
CA TYR A 7 -5.17 4.96 -6.10
C TYR A 7 -5.83 5.45 -4.81
N LYS A 8 -7.10 5.81 -4.87
CA LYS A 8 -7.87 6.29 -3.73
C LYS A 8 -8.79 5.19 -3.23
N SER A 9 -8.65 4.83 -1.97
CA SER A 9 -9.57 3.93 -1.29
C SER A 9 -10.75 4.71 -0.72
N ASP A 10 -11.84 4.01 -0.38
CA ASP A 10 -12.98 4.63 0.27
C ASP A 10 -12.58 5.21 1.63
N PRO A 11 -13.17 6.35 2.02
CA PRO A 11 -12.93 6.91 3.34
C PRO A 11 -13.37 5.96 4.45
N ILE A 12 -12.68 6.00 5.58
CA ILE A 12 -12.97 5.18 6.75
C ILE A 12 -13.28 6.10 7.93
N ILE A 13 -14.35 5.81 8.66
CA ILE A 13 -14.68 6.53 9.90
C ILE A 13 -14.10 5.75 11.07
N VAL A 14 -13.35 6.42 11.93
CA VAL A 14 -12.77 5.81 13.13
C VAL A 14 -13.90 5.45 14.09
N SER A 15 -14.09 4.17 14.35
CA SER A 15 -15.12 3.63 15.25
C SER A 15 -14.53 3.34 16.62
N MET A 16 -15.41 3.10 17.60
CA MET A 16 -15.02 2.87 18.99
C MET A 16 -14.09 1.67 19.15
N ASP A 17 -14.32 0.60 18.38
CA ASP A 17 -13.49 -0.62 18.43
C ASP A 17 -12.05 -0.41 17.92
N MET A 18 -11.82 0.67 17.21
CA MET A 18 -10.47 1.06 16.74
C MET A 18 -9.71 1.88 17.77
N CYS A 19 -10.37 2.33 18.82
CA CYS A 19 -9.83 3.29 19.78
C CYS A 19 -9.41 2.63 21.08
N ASP A 20 -8.41 3.24 21.73
CA ASP A 20 -8.08 2.97 23.13
C ASP A 20 -9.05 3.71 24.07
N HIS A 21 -8.82 3.58 25.39
CA HIS A 21 -9.68 4.22 26.39
C HIS A 21 -9.64 5.75 26.35
N ASN A 22 -8.69 6.36 25.68
CA ASN A 22 -8.61 7.81 25.48
C ASN A 22 -9.32 8.27 24.21
N LYS A 23 -10.01 7.37 23.50
CA LYS A 23 -10.70 7.63 22.25
C LYS A 23 -9.78 8.05 21.11
N HIS A 24 -8.51 7.69 21.17
CA HIS A 24 -7.56 7.82 20.07
C HIS A 24 -7.44 6.51 19.34
N MET A 25 -7.32 6.57 18.01
CA MET A 25 -7.15 5.36 17.22
C MET A 25 -5.86 4.65 17.62
N ASN A 26 -5.99 3.36 17.97
CA ASN A 26 -4.86 2.54 18.35
C ASN A 26 -3.91 2.34 17.17
N VAL A 27 -2.62 2.31 17.44
CA VAL A 27 -1.57 2.19 16.44
C VAL A 27 -1.76 0.98 15.50
N ASN A 28 -2.33 -0.11 15.99
CA ASN A 28 -2.58 -1.31 15.18
C ASN A 28 -3.56 -1.05 14.04
N TYR A 29 -4.47 -0.10 14.20
CA TYR A 29 -5.47 0.22 13.17
C TYR A 29 -4.92 1.05 12.02
N TYR A 30 -3.82 1.76 12.21
CA TYR A 30 -3.11 2.40 11.10
C TYR A 30 -2.66 1.33 10.10
N TYR A 31 -1.99 0.29 10.58
CA TYR A 31 -1.56 -0.82 9.72
C TYR A 31 -2.76 -1.51 9.06
N LYS A 32 -3.80 -1.82 9.81
CA LYS A 32 -5.00 -2.47 9.27
C LYS A 32 -5.67 -1.63 8.19
N MET A 33 -5.74 -0.31 8.36
CA MET A 33 -6.30 0.59 7.34
C MET A 33 -5.48 0.53 6.06
N PHE A 34 -4.15 0.58 6.16
CA PHE A 34 -3.30 0.43 5.00
C PHE A 34 -3.48 -0.92 4.33
N ASP A 35 -3.37 -1.99 5.09
CA ASP A 35 -3.44 -3.35 4.57
C ASP A 35 -4.79 -3.65 3.90
N ASN A 36 -5.89 -3.28 4.54
CA ASN A 36 -7.22 -3.51 3.99
C ASN A 36 -7.54 -2.60 2.80
N SER A 37 -7.04 -1.37 2.81
CA SER A 37 -7.43 -0.37 1.81
C SER A 37 -6.76 -0.58 0.46
N TYR A 38 -5.55 -1.13 0.39
CA TYR A 38 -4.92 -1.35 -0.91
C TYR A 38 -5.30 -2.69 -1.56
N THR A 39 -6.08 -3.52 -0.87
CA THR A 39 -6.43 -4.86 -1.37
C THR A 39 -7.12 -4.82 -2.74
N SER A 40 -8.02 -3.86 -2.96
CA SER A 40 -8.70 -3.74 -4.26
C SER A 40 -7.74 -3.38 -5.38
N MET A 41 -6.78 -2.49 -5.12
CA MET A 41 -5.74 -2.18 -6.09
C MET A 41 -4.89 -3.43 -6.41
N TYR A 42 -4.48 -4.14 -5.40
CA TYR A 42 -3.68 -5.35 -5.49
C TYR A 42 -4.39 -6.45 -6.28
N MET A 43 -5.67 -6.69 -5.98
CA MET A 43 -6.44 -7.77 -6.63
C MET A 43 -6.98 -7.37 -7.99
N ASP A 44 -7.62 -6.20 -8.08
CA ASP A 44 -8.36 -5.81 -9.27
C ASP A 44 -7.48 -5.11 -10.31
N ASP A 45 -6.62 -4.20 -9.88
CA ASP A 45 -5.78 -3.43 -10.80
C ASP A 45 -4.49 -4.18 -11.17
N LEU A 46 -3.91 -4.92 -10.22
CA LEU A 46 -2.64 -5.62 -10.43
C LEU A 46 -2.79 -7.12 -10.69
N ASP A 47 -4.03 -7.63 -10.72
CA ASP A 47 -4.37 -9.02 -11.02
C ASP A 47 -3.75 -10.07 -10.07
N PHE A 48 -3.47 -9.72 -8.84
CA PHE A 48 -3.12 -10.70 -7.81
C PHE A 48 -4.39 -11.32 -7.22
N THR A 49 -5.10 -12.04 -8.06
CA THR A 49 -6.42 -12.62 -7.80
C THR A 49 -6.33 -13.97 -7.10
N PRO A 50 -7.43 -14.49 -6.53
CA PRO A 50 -7.46 -15.87 -6.04
C PRO A 50 -7.07 -16.90 -7.11
N GLU A 51 -7.41 -16.65 -8.37
CA GLU A 51 -7.03 -17.50 -9.51
C GLU A 51 -5.51 -17.51 -9.71
N TYR A 52 -4.86 -16.36 -9.57
CA TYR A 52 -3.40 -16.27 -9.65
C TYR A 52 -2.74 -17.07 -8.53
N ILE A 53 -3.27 -16.97 -7.32
CA ILE A 53 -2.78 -17.73 -6.17
C ILE A 53 -2.97 -19.23 -6.41
N ALA A 54 -4.12 -19.63 -6.95
CA ALA A 54 -4.39 -21.02 -7.30
C ALA A 54 -3.46 -21.55 -8.38
N SER A 55 -2.89 -20.69 -9.20
CA SER A 55 -1.89 -21.07 -10.23
C SER A 55 -0.51 -21.40 -9.66
N GLY A 56 -0.28 -21.12 -8.36
CA GLY A 56 0.97 -21.45 -7.67
C GLY A 56 1.87 -20.27 -7.33
N PHE A 57 1.38 -19.04 -7.50
CA PHE A 57 2.14 -17.82 -7.21
C PHE A 57 1.37 -16.87 -6.31
N SER A 58 2.10 -16.08 -5.55
CA SER A 58 1.54 -15.04 -4.69
C SER A 58 2.59 -13.97 -4.42
N THR A 59 2.32 -13.10 -3.47
CA THR A 59 3.32 -12.19 -2.92
C THR A 59 3.37 -12.34 -1.41
N PHE A 60 4.56 -12.19 -0.83
CA PHE A 60 4.73 -12.12 0.62
C PHE A 60 5.30 -10.76 0.98
N THR A 61 4.85 -10.21 2.10
CA THR A 61 5.44 -9.01 2.67
C THR A 61 6.85 -9.32 3.15
N LEU A 62 7.82 -8.58 2.65
CA LEU A 62 9.22 -8.72 3.04
C LEU A 62 9.64 -7.64 4.03
N GLU A 63 9.11 -6.43 3.88
CA GLU A 63 9.47 -5.30 4.72
C GLU A 63 8.38 -4.26 4.71
N ASP A 64 8.09 -3.69 5.87
CA ASP A 64 7.16 -2.58 6.05
C ASP A 64 7.82 -1.44 6.81
N SER A 65 7.40 -0.22 6.50
CA SER A 65 7.73 0.97 7.29
C SER A 65 6.46 1.78 7.48
N ILE A 66 6.16 2.14 8.71
CA ILE A 66 5.05 3.04 9.03
C ILE A 66 5.57 4.19 9.86
N ARG A 67 5.17 5.40 9.49
CA ARG A 67 5.44 6.62 10.26
C ARG A 67 4.14 7.27 10.66
N TYR A 68 4.01 7.60 11.93
CA TYR A 68 2.83 8.19 12.52
C TYR A 68 3.09 9.68 12.75
N LEU A 69 2.34 10.53 12.07
CA LEU A 69 2.56 11.99 12.08
C LEU A 69 1.46 12.74 12.82
N LYS A 70 0.23 12.26 12.76
CA LYS A 70 -0.92 12.83 13.44
C LYS A 70 -1.81 11.74 13.99
N GLU A 71 -2.44 12.02 15.12
CA GLU A 71 -3.43 11.11 15.70
C GLU A 71 -4.77 11.22 14.99
N PHE A 72 -5.51 10.13 15.01
CA PHE A 72 -6.94 10.12 14.71
C PHE A 72 -7.73 9.85 15.98
N ARG A 73 -8.91 10.42 16.06
CA ARG A 73 -9.83 10.27 17.18
C ARG A 73 -11.11 9.60 16.72
N LEU A 74 -11.89 9.12 17.70
CA LEU A 74 -13.23 8.59 17.46
C LEU A 74 -14.05 9.56 16.60
N GLY A 75 -14.62 9.05 15.51
CA GLY A 75 -15.44 9.83 14.59
C GLY A 75 -14.70 10.54 13.46
N ASP A 76 -13.39 10.59 13.53
CA ASP A 76 -12.60 11.19 12.45
C ASP A 76 -12.72 10.38 11.16
N LYS A 77 -12.64 11.09 10.03
CA LYS A 77 -12.64 10.48 8.71
C LYS A 77 -11.22 10.37 8.18
N VAL A 78 -10.87 9.19 7.72
CA VAL A 78 -9.54 8.85 7.22
C VAL A 78 -9.61 8.58 5.73
N TYR A 79 -8.68 9.15 4.97
CA TYR A 79 -8.62 9.03 3.49
C TYR A 79 -7.35 8.29 3.07
N PRO A 80 -7.41 6.97 2.89
CA PRO A 80 -6.26 6.21 2.40
C PRO A 80 -6.06 6.39 0.90
N SER A 81 -4.80 6.49 0.48
CA SER A 81 -4.45 6.43 -0.94
C SER A 81 -3.09 5.78 -1.13
N PHE A 82 -2.83 5.25 -2.33
CA PHE A 82 -1.68 4.40 -2.60
C PHE A 82 -1.05 4.67 -3.96
N HIS A 83 0.19 4.26 -4.07
CA HIS A 83 0.97 4.37 -5.29
C HIS A 83 1.90 3.15 -5.42
N LEU A 84 1.91 2.54 -6.60
CA LEU A 84 2.93 1.55 -6.93
C LEU A 84 4.20 2.31 -7.32
N ASN A 85 5.11 2.45 -6.38
CA ASN A 85 6.28 3.32 -6.52
C ASN A 85 7.35 2.72 -7.41
N ASN A 86 7.65 1.44 -7.24
CA ASN A 86 8.67 0.77 -8.04
C ASN A 86 8.39 -0.71 -8.20
N VAL A 87 8.90 -1.27 -9.29
CA VAL A 87 8.76 -2.69 -9.66
C VAL A 87 10.08 -3.13 -10.25
N ASN A 88 10.53 -4.32 -9.89
CA ASN A 88 11.62 -5.00 -10.58
C ASN A 88 11.23 -6.44 -10.91
N ASN A 89 12.19 -7.30 -11.25
CA ASN A 89 11.92 -8.65 -11.69
C ASN A 89 11.16 -9.50 -10.66
N LYS A 90 11.30 -9.17 -9.36
CA LYS A 90 10.79 -10.01 -8.26
C LYS A 90 10.01 -9.23 -7.21
N LEU A 91 10.15 -7.90 -7.15
CA LEU A 91 9.72 -7.09 -6.03
C LEU A 91 8.79 -5.97 -6.45
N LEU A 92 7.88 -5.63 -5.55
CA LEU A 92 6.98 -4.49 -5.65
C LEU A 92 7.24 -3.58 -4.45
N HIS A 93 7.31 -2.27 -4.69
CA HIS A 93 7.38 -1.27 -3.62
C HIS A 93 6.16 -0.36 -3.72
N PHE A 94 5.32 -0.39 -2.70
CA PHE A 94 4.14 0.46 -2.58
C PHE A 94 4.37 1.56 -1.54
N VAL A 95 3.77 2.70 -1.81
CA VAL A 95 3.67 3.80 -0.85
C VAL A 95 2.19 4.06 -0.58
N GLY A 96 1.82 4.20 0.68
CA GLY A 96 0.48 4.56 1.10
C GLY A 96 0.51 5.75 2.03
N ILE A 97 -0.54 6.55 2.01
CA ILE A 97 -0.71 7.65 2.97
C ILE A 97 -2.13 7.63 3.54
N LEU A 98 -2.24 8.09 4.78
CA LEU A 98 -3.53 8.43 5.38
C LEU A 98 -3.60 9.95 5.52
N LEU A 99 -4.63 10.55 4.93
CA LEU A 99 -4.93 11.96 5.09
C LEU A 99 -6.14 12.12 6.02
N ASN A 100 -6.16 13.22 6.79
CA ASN A 100 -7.34 13.59 7.54
C ASN A 100 -8.30 14.44 6.69
N GLU A 101 -9.41 14.88 7.25
CA GLU A 101 -10.42 15.70 6.54
C GLU A 101 -9.87 17.04 6.06
N ASP A 102 -8.86 17.58 6.74
CA ASP A 102 -8.22 18.83 6.37
C ASP A 102 -7.16 18.68 5.28
N GLY A 103 -6.95 17.45 4.78
CA GLY A 103 -5.94 17.14 3.79
C GLY A 103 -4.52 17.12 4.35
N GLU A 104 -4.39 16.93 5.67
CA GLU A 104 -3.10 16.84 6.32
C GLU A 104 -2.62 15.39 6.36
N LEU A 105 -1.31 15.20 6.25
CA LEU A 105 -0.67 13.89 6.27
C LEU A 105 -0.61 13.35 7.70
N ALA A 106 -1.32 12.27 7.94
CA ALA A 106 -1.41 11.65 9.26
C ALA A 106 -0.52 10.42 9.43
N ALA A 107 -0.29 9.67 8.36
CA ALA A 107 0.61 8.51 8.39
C ALA A 107 1.17 8.21 7.01
N ILE A 108 2.35 7.61 6.98
CA ILE A 108 3.02 7.15 5.76
C ILE A 108 3.31 5.67 5.91
N PHE A 109 2.97 4.92 4.87
CA PHE A 109 3.21 3.48 4.80
C PHE A 109 4.05 3.16 3.58
N GLU A 110 5.02 2.28 3.76
CA GLU A 110 5.74 1.67 2.65
C GLU A 110 5.78 0.18 2.88
N THR A 111 5.58 -0.58 1.82
CA THR A 111 5.71 -2.03 1.87
C THR A 111 6.48 -2.54 0.66
N VAL A 112 7.35 -3.50 0.89
CA VAL A 112 8.03 -4.26 -0.17
C VAL A 112 7.45 -5.67 -0.15
N LEU A 113 6.87 -6.06 -1.28
CA LEU A 113 6.35 -7.41 -1.50
C LEU A 113 7.28 -8.17 -2.43
N GLY A 114 7.54 -9.43 -2.10
CA GLY A 114 8.27 -10.35 -2.97
C GLY A 114 7.32 -11.28 -3.72
N HIS A 115 7.51 -11.46 -5.02
CA HIS A 115 6.79 -12.46 -5.80
C HIS A 115 7.28 -13.85 -5.41
N ILE A 116 6.36 -14.74 -5.06
CA ILE A 116 6.67 -16.04 -4.44
C ILE A 116 6.14 -17.18 -5.30
N ASP A 117 7.00 -18.17 -5.51
CA ASP A 117 6.58 -19.49 -5.96
C ASP A 117 6.08 -20.26 -4.72
N LEU A 118 4.79 -20.54 -4.66
CA LEU A 118 4.17 -21.20 -3.50
C LEU A 118 4.61 -22.65 -3.34
N ASN A 119 5.00 -23.33 -4.43
CA ASN A 119 5.48 -24.70 -4.37
C ASN A 119 6.92 -24.77 -3.85
N ALA A 120 7.78 -23.92 -4.40
CA ALA A 120 9.19 -23.83 -3.99
C ALA A 120 9.37 -23.04 -2.68
N ARG A 121 8.38 -22.25 -2.28
CA ARG A 121 8.37 -21.42 -1.07
C ARG A 121 9.52 -20.41 -1.06
N LYS A 122 9.76 -19.78 -2.19
CA LYS A 122 10.83 -18.78 -2.32
C LYS A 122 10.46 -17.70 -3.33
N VAL A 123 11.17 -16.57 -3.23
CA VAL A 123 11.03 -15.45 -4.16
C VAL A 123 11.43 -15.92 -5.56
N THR A 124 10.65 -15.52 -6.55
CA THR A 124 10.85 -15.89 -7.96
C THR A 124 10.49 -14.72 -8.87
N ASP A 125 11.01 -14.76 -10.10
CA ASP A 125 10.72 -13.73 -11.08
C ASP A 125 9.25 -13.73 -11.47
N PHE A 126 8.72 -12.55 -11.76
CA PHE A 126 7.46 -12.43 -12.49
C PHE A 126 7.64 -13.01 -13.89
N SER A 127 6.55 -13.52 -14.47
CA SER A 127 6.54 -13.79 -15.90
C SER A 127 6.75 -12.49 -16.67
N GLU A 128 7.24 -12.57 -17.89
CA GLU A 128 7.47 -11.39 -18.73
C GLU A 128 6.17 -10.60 -18.90
N GLN A 129 5.04 -11.27 -19.17
CA GLN A 129 3.76 -10.62 -19.33
C GLN A 129 3.32 -9.91 -18.05
N ARG A 130 3.47 -10.55 -16.90
CA ARG A 130 3.08 -9.92 -15.63
C ARG A 130 3.95 -8.71 -15.32
N LEU A 131 5.24 -8.80 -15.54
CA LEU A 131 6.15 -7.67 -15.36
C LEU A 131 5.74 -6.49 -16.25
N GLN A 132 5.41 -6.75 -17.52
CA GLN A 132 4.96 -5.70 -18.44
C GLN A 132 3.65 -5.05 -17.98
N ASN A 133 2.71 -5.85 -17.47
CA ASN A 133 1.45 -5.33 -16.93
C ASN A 133 1.69 -4.42 -15.72
N LEU A 134 2.57 -4.82 -14.82
CA LEU A 134 2.94 -4.03 -13.64
C LEU A 134 3.62 -2.70 -14.02
N LEU A 135 4.54 -2.76 -14.97
CA LEU A 135 5.25 -1.57 -15.47
C LEU A 135 4.28 -0.62 -16.18
N SER A 136 3.33 -1.15 -16.96
CA SER A 136 2.29 -0.36 -17.64
C SER A 136 1.38 0.34 -16.63
N TYR A 137 0.97 -0.37 -15.59
CA TYR A 137 0.18 0.22 -14.50
C TYR A 137 0.93 1.35 -13.83
N ARG A 138 2.19 1.13 -13.49
CA ARG A 138 3.05 2.14 -12.87
C ARG A 138 3.18 3.39 -13.75
N THR A 139 3.38 3.21 -15.03
CA THR A 139 3.49 4.31 -16.00
C THR A 139 2.20 5.11 -16.12
N SER A 140 1.06 4.42 -16.17
CA SER A 140 -0.27 5.04 -16.29
C SER A 140 -0.72 5.78 -15.03
N ASN A 141 -0.14 5.44 -13.89
CA ASN A 141 -0.54 5.95 -12.56
C ASN A 141 0.61 6.64 -11.83
N LYS A 142 1.55 7.21 -12.56
CA LYS A 142 2.66 7.93 -11.92
C LYS A 142 2.19 9.25 -11.31
N ILE A 143 2.93 9.68 -10.30
CA ILE A 143 2.71 10.97 -9.66
C ILE A 143 3.47 12.07 -10.42
N ASP A 144 2.89 13.27 -10.47
CA ASP A 144 3.45 14.41 -11.19
C ASP A 144 4.45 15.20 -10.35
N GLU A 145 4.39 15.06 -9.04
CA GLU A 145 5.21 15.79 -8.09
C GLU A 145 5.96 14.81 -7.19
N ASP A 146 7.10 15.24 -6.67
CA ASP A 146 7.83 14.47 -5.66
C ASP A 146 6.98 14.31 -4.40
N PHE A 147 7.23 13.22 -3.65
CA PHE A 147 6.60 13.05 -2.35
C PHE A 147 7.03 14.18 -1.41
N PRO A 148 6.12 14.70 -0.56
CA PRO A 148 6.46 15.68 0.46
C PRO A 148 7.17 15.07 1.68
N PHE A 149 7.75 13.90 1.52
CA PHE A 149 8.47 13.14 2.54
C PHE A 149 9.51 12.24 1.89
N ASP A 150 10.51 11.84 2.66
CA ASP A 150 11.52 10.89 2.19
C ASP A 150 11.01 9.46 2.30
N LEU A 151 11.34 8.62 1.32
CA LEU A 151 11.07 7.20 1.37
C LEU A 151 12.12 6.50 2.25
N LYS A 152 11.67 5.50 3.00
CA LYS A 152 12.54 4.71 3.90
C LYS A 152 12.99 3.41 3.27
N LEU A 153 12.19 2.85 2.38
CA LEU A 153 12.46 1.58 1.72
C LEU A 153 12.85 1.83 0.27
N LYS A 154 13.63 0.91 -0.28
CA LYS A 154 14.07 0.98 -1.67
C LYS A 154 14.27 -0.43 -2.20
N ILE A 155 13.85 -0.65 -3.45
CA ILE A 155 14.20 -1.86 -4.20
C ILE A 155 15.14 -1.48 -5.34
N LYS A 156 15.88 -2.47 -5.84
CA LYS A 156 16.77 -2.24 -6.99
C LYS A 156 15.93 -1.92 -8.23
N ASP A 157 16.40 -0.99 -9.03
CA ASP A 157 15.78 -0.70 -10.31
C ASP A 157 16.00 -1.86 -11.30
N LEU A 158 15.13 -1.92 -12.30
CA LEU A 158 15.26 -2.86 -13.41
C LEU A 158 16.52 -2.58 -14.22
#